data_cf9d785f2a8b4830a2dcd0bc7599fb14
#
_entry.id   cf9d785f2a8b4830a2dcd0bc7599fb14
#
_cell.length_a   1.000
_cell.length_b   1.000
_cell.length_c   1.000
_cell.angle_alpha   90.00
_cell.angle_beta   90.00
_cell.angle_gamma   90.00
#
_symmetry.space_group_name_H-M   'P 1'
#
loop_
_entity.id
_entity.type
_entity.pdbx_description
1 polymer ?
#
loop_
_entity_poly.entity_id
_entity_poly.type
_entity_poly.pdbx_seq_one_letter_code
_entity_poly.pdbx_strand_id
1 'polypeptide(L)'
;MIQAAGKANPIVVIDEVEKACVGQSGDPVATLLGMLERSTARRYFDGCLAADVDLGHVNWVITANSIARLPEPLLSRLQIVEVAGPGPEHAEMVLTALWRDVARDVGLSPAALPRLEAAAEAQLLRLFRYTRSVRRLRRAIETVVAVSARHAPRAVN
;
A
#
# COMPACT_ATOMS: atom_id res chain seq x y z
N MET A 1 -17.45 9.45 1.82
CA MET A 1 -16.18 9.31 1.05
C MET A 1 -16.24 10.05 -0.28
N ILE A 2 -17.14 9.74 -1.21
CA ILE A 2 -17.27 10.43 -2.51
C ILE A 2 -17.58 11.92 -2.34
N GLN A 3 -18.52 12.26 -1.46
CA GLN A 3 -18.88 13.65 -1.15
C GLN A 3 -17.68 14.46 -0.61
N ALA A 4 -16.82 13.84 0.21
CA ALA A 4 -15.63 14.49 0.76
C ALA A 4 -14.56 14.76 -0.32
N ALA A 5 -14.51 13.97 -1.39
CA ALA A 5 -13.58 14.15 -2.49
C ALA A 5 -13.93 15.36 -3.39
N GLY A 6 -15.18 15.84 -3.37
CA GLY A 6 -15.66 16.95 -4.20
C GLY A 6 -15.52 16.71 -5.72
N LYS A 7 -15.42 15.44 -6.14
CA LYS A 7 -15.26 15.01 -7.53
C LYS A 7 -16.32 14.00 -7.90
N ALA A 8 -16.88 14.13 -9.09
CA ALA A 8 -17.90 13.20 -9.61
C ALA A 8 -17.31 11.83 -10.03
N ASN A 9 -16.01 11.78 -10.31
CA ASN A 9 -15.30 10.59 -10.76
C ASN A 9 -14.09 10.26 -9.88
N PRO A 10 -14.27 10.01 -8.58
CA PRO A 10 -13.18 9.70 -7.68
C PRO A 10 -12.57 8.33 -8.01
N ILE A 11 -11.33 8.14 -7.56
CA ILE A 11 -10.73 6.82 -7.47
C ILE A 11 -10.93 6.32 -6.04
N VAL A 12 -11.61 5.20 -5.87
CA VAL A 12 -11.78 4.52 -4.59
C VAL A 12 -10.83 3.34 -4.54
N VAL A 13 -9.98 3.32 -3.52
CA VAL A 13 -9.02 2.23 -3.29
C VAL A 13 -9.54 1.33 -2.19
N ILE A 14 -9.66 0.03 -2.48
CA ILE A 14 -9.99 -1.03 -1.51
C ILE A 14 -8.74 -1.87 -1.34
N ASP A 15 -8.14 -1.78 -0.15
CA ASP A 15 -6.91 -2.52 0.16
C ASP A 15 -7.23 -3.87 0.81
N GLU A 16 -6.49 -4.92 0.39
CA GLU A 16 -6.56 -6.27 0.94
C GLU A 16 -7.98 -6.86 0.93
N VAL A 17 -8.66 -6.80 -0.22
CA VAL A 17 -10.06 -7.26 -0.37
C VAL A 17 -10.27 -8.73 0.04
N GLU A 18 -9.23 -9.56 -0.06
CA GLU A 18 -9.29 -10.97 0.38
C GLU A 18 -9.50 -11.14 1.89
N LYS A 19 -9.34 -10.06 2.66
CA LYS A 19 -9.63 -10.04 4.11
C LYS A 19 -11.07 -9.67 4.44
N ALA A 20 -11.86 -9.29 3.44
CA ALA A 20 -13.26 -8.99 3.62
C ALA A 20 -14.02 -10.25 4.03
N CYS A 21 -14.62 -10.23 5.22
CA CYS A 21 -15.36 -11.35 5.77
C CYS A 21 -16.84 -11.00 5.86
N VAL A 22 -17.68 -12.01 5.65
CA VAL A 22 -19.12 -11.91 5.96
C VAL A 22 -19.27 -11.68 7.46
N GLY A 23 -20.00 -10.64 7.83
CA GLY A 23 -20.23 -10.25 9.22
C GLY A 23 -21.69 -9.94 9.49
N GLN A 24 -22.00 -9.45 10.70
CA GLN A 24 -23.36 -9.04 11.09
C GLN A 24 -23.91 -7.92 10.19
N SER A 25 -23.03 -7.11 9.59
CA SER A 25 -23.41 -6.02 8.69
C SER A 25 -23.59 -6.46 7.23
N GLY A 26 -23.53 -7.77 6.94
CA GLY A 26 -23.72 -8.34 5.61
C GLY A 26 -22.45 -8.89 4.98
N ASP A 27 -22.52 -9.14 3.66
CA ASP A 27 -21.41 -9.61 2.84
C ASP A 27 -20.79 -8.44 2.06
N PRO A 28 -19.58 -8.00 2.41
CA PRO A 28 -18.92 -6.89 1.74
C PRO A 28 -18.59 -7.21 0.28
N VAL A 29 -18.36 -8.47 -0.06
CA VAL A 29 -18.08 -8.88 -1.45
C VAL A 29 -19.35 -8.76 -2.29
N ALA A 30 -20.49 -9.23 -1.80
CA ALA A 30 -21.78 -9.07 -2.48
C ALA A 30 -22.13 -7.58 -2.69
N THR A 31 -21.86 -6.76 -1.68
CA THR A 31 -22.04 -5.29 -1.77
C THR A 31 -21.16 -4.70 -2.87
N LEU A 32 -19.88 -5.10 -2.91
CA LEU A 32 -18.93 -4.63 -3.91
C LEU A 32 -19.33 -5.05 -5.33
N LEU A 33 -19.85 -6.27 -5.50
CA LEU A 33 -20.36 -6.72 -6.81
C LEU A 33 -21.44 -5.77 -7.37
N GLY A 34 -22.37 -5.32 -6.52
CA GLY A 34 -23.41 -4.35 -6.91
C GLY A 34 -22.84 -2.98 -7.30
N MET A 35 -21.73 -2.57 -6.68
CA MET A 35 -21.05 -1.31 -7.00
C MET A 35 -20.20 -1.38 -8.28
N LEU A 36 -19.68 -2.56 -8.62
CA LEU A 36 -18.84 -2.79 -9.79
C LEU A 36 -19.65 -3.05 -11.06
N GLU A 37 -20.86 -3.58 -10.93
CA GLU A 37 -21.71 -3.87 -12.07
C GLU A 37 -22.32 -2.58 -12.62
N ARG A 38 -22.02 -2.27 -13.88
CA ARG A 38 -22.38 -0.98 -14.51
C ARG A 38 -23.86 -0.66 -14.48
N SER A 39 -24.72 -1.68 -14.57
CA SER A 39 -26.17 -1.53 -14.56
C SER A 39 -26.71 -1.16 -13.18
N THR A 40 -26.18 -1.77 -12.12
CA THR A 40 -26.59 -1.53 -10.73
C THR A 40 -25.88 -0.32 -10.11
N ALA A 41 -24.63 -0.06 -10.50
CA ALA A 41 -23.85 1.07 -10.01
C ALA A 41 -24.49 2.44 -10.28
N ARG A 42 -25.22 2.59 -11.42
CA ARG A 42 -25.90 3.84 -11.76
C ARG A 42 -27.11 4.18 -10.88
N ARG A 43 -27.64 3.20 -10.16
CA ARG A 43 -28.77 3.34 -9.24
C ARG A 43 -28.52 2.49 -7.99
N TYR A 44 -27.38 2.71 -7.38
CA TYR A 44 -27.02 2.01 -6.17
C TYR A 44 -27.73 2.64 -4.97
N PHE A 45 -28.50 1.84 -4.24
CA PHE A 45 -29.16 2.33 -3.03
C PHE A 45 -28.15 2.39 -1.88
N ASP A 46 -27.85 3.59 -1.39
CA ASP A 46 -27.02 3.81 -0.22
C ASP A 46 -27.89 3.84 1.05
N GLY A 47 -27.73 2.84 1.92
CA GLY A 47 -28.51 2.72 3.14
C GLY A 47 -28.24 3.83 4.17
N CYS A 48 -27.09 4.47 4.13
CA CYS A 48 -26.76 5.58 5.03
C CYS A 48 -27.42 6.89 4.58
N LEU A 49 -27.51 7.08 3.26
CA LEU A 49 -28.17 8.25 2.67
C LEU A 49 -29.68 8.04 2.47
N ALA A 50 -30.14 6.79 2.57
CA ALA A 50 -31.50 6.35 2.23
C ALA A 50 -31.95 6.84 0.84
N ALA A 51 -31.04 6.82 -0.13
CA ALA A 51 -31.23 7.34 -1.48
C ALA A 51 -30.46 6.53 -2.53
N ASP A 52 -30.93 6.60 -3.77
CA ASP A 52 -30.19 6.09 -4.92
C ASP A 52 -29.03 7.04 -5.25
N VAL A 53 -27.82 6.49 -5.45
CA VAL A 53 -26.63 7.22 -5.86
C VAL A 53 -26.07 6.64 -7.17
N ASP A 54 -25.50 7.49 -8.02
CA ASP A 54 -24.84 7.07 -9.24
C ASP A 54 -23.34 6.84 -8.96
N LEU A 55 -22.94 5.57 -8.92
CA LEU A 55 -21.54 5.14 -8.79
C LEU A 55 -20.90 4.79 -10.15
N GLY A 56 -21.62 4.97 -11.26
CA GLY A 56 -21.17 4.59 -12.60
C GLY A 56 -19.92 5.36 -13.08
N HIS A 57 -19.56 6.46 -12.42
CA HIS A 57 -18.38 7.27 -12.70
C HIS A 57 -17.21 7.04 -11.73
N VAL A 58 -17.41 6.18 -10.73
CA VAL A 58 -16.38 5.83 -9.76
C VAL A 58 -15.36 4.87 -10.38
N ASN A 59 -14.08 5.18 -10.23
CA ASN A 59 -13.01 4.28 -10.61
C ASN A 59 -12.57 3.48 -9.38
N TRP A 60 -12.48 2.17 -9.53
CA TRP A 60 -12.14 1.26 -8.44
C TRP A 60 -10.74 0.71 -8.65
N VAL A 61 -9.90 0.79 -7.62
CA VAL A 61 -8.61 0.11 -7.54
C VAL A 61 -8.68 -0.83 -6.35
N ILE A 62 -8.49 -2.11 -6.59
CA ILE A 62 -8.61 -3.14 -5.56
C ILE A 62 -7.28 -3.86 -5.47
N THR A 63 -6.75 -3.99 -4.25
CA THR A 63 -5.54 -4.77 -4.01
C THR A 63 -5.86 -6.08 -3.31
N ALA A 64 -5.08 -7.11 -3.60
CA ALA A 64 -5.12 -8.39 -2.91
C ALA A 64 -3.72 -9.02 -2.90
N ASN A 65 -3.37 -9.70 -1.82
CA ASN A 65 -2.14 -10.50 -1.75
C ASN A 65 -2.31 -11.86 -2.47
N SER A 66 -3.54 -12.31 -2.65
CA SER A 66 -3.89 -13.53 -3.37
C SER A 66 -5.32 -13.45 -3.89
N ILE A 67 -5.50 -13.83 -5.13
CA ILE A 67 -6.82 -13.94 -5.77
C ILE A 67 -7.47 -15.32 -5.55
N ALA A 68 -6.74 -16.30 -5.02
CA ALA A 68 -7.20 -17.69 -4.90
C ALA A 68 -8.46 -17.87 -4.04
N ARG A 69 -8.78 -16.92 -3.16
CA ARG A 69 -9.96 -16.95 -2.29
C ARG A 69 -11.06 -15.99 -2.74
N LEU A 70 -10.82 -15.23 -3.79
CA LEU A 70 -11.82 -14.31 -4.30
C LEU A 70 -12.83 -15.05 -5.19
N PRO A 71 -14.13 -14.76 -5.06
CA PRO A 71 -15.14 -15.45 -5.84
C PRO A 71 -15.06 -15.05 -7.31
N GLU A 72 -15.31 -16.01 -8.19
CA GLU A 72 -15.29 -15.84 -9.65
C GLU A 72 -16.15 -14.64 -10.13
N PRO A 73 -17.35 -14.38 -9.58
CA PRO A 73 -18.13 -13.20 -9.94
C PRO A 73 -17.41 -11.88 -9.71
N LEU A 74 -16.53 -11.78 -8.71
CA LEU A 74 -15.73 -10.58 -8.49
C LEU A 74 -14.59 -10.50 -9.49
N LEU A 75 -13.88 -11.60 -9.71
CA LEU A 75 -12.75 -11.65 -10.65
C LEU A 75 -13.18 -11.30 -12.07
N SER A 76 -14.35 -11.76 -12.51
CA SER A 76 -14.89 -11.49 -13.85
C SER A 76 -15.21 -10.02 -14.13
N ARG A 77 -15.33 -9.19 -13.08
CA ARG A 77 -15.61 -7.74 -13.17
C ARG A 77 -14.36 -6.87 -13.06
N LEU A 78 -13.21 -7.49 -12.81
CA LEU A 78 -11.96 -6.79 -12.57
C LEU A 78 -10.96 -7.07 -13.69
N GLN A 79 -10.19 -6.05 -14.06
CA GLN A 79 -8.97 -6.24 -14.81
C GLN A 79 -7.86 -6.59 -13.83
N ILE A 80 -7.38 -7.83 -13.86
CA ILE A 80 -6.35 -8.30 -12.96
C ILE A 80 -4.98 -7.92 -13.52
N VAL A 81 -4.18 -7.24 -12.71
CA VAL A 81 -2.78 -6.90 -12.99
C VAL A 81 -1.92 -7.50 -11.88
N GLU A 82 -1.06 -8.44 -12.23
CA GLU A 82 -0.11 -9.01 -11.29
C GLU A 82 1.10 -8.10 -11.14
N VAL A 83 1.39 -7.69 -9.91
CA VAL A 83 2.56 -6.88 -9.57
C VAL A 83 3.54 -7.75 -8.78
N ALA A 84 4.57 -8.21 -9.44
CA ALA A 84 5.63 -8.98 -8.79
C ALA A 84 6.41 -8.10 -7.80
N GLY A 85 6.68 -8.65 -6.62
CA GLY A 85 7.58 -8.00 -5.65
C GLY A 85 9.02 -7.95 -6.18
N PRO A 86 9.84 -7.02 -5.69
CA PRO A 86 11.24 -6.90 -6.13
C PRO A 86 12.03 -8.18 -5.81
N GLY A 87 12.78 -8.64 -6.81
CA GLY A 87 13.66 -9.80 -6.70
C GLY A 87 14.96 -9.48 -5.92
N PRO A 88 15.80 -10.51 -5.63
CA PRO A 88 17.08 -10.32 -4.93
C PRO A 88 18.05 -9.46 -5.73
N GLU A 89 17.93 -9.48 -7.05
CA GLU A 89 18.72 -8.67 -7.99
C GLU A 89 18.45 -7.17 -7.82
N HIS A 90 17.28 -6.79 -7.33
CA HIS A 90 16.89 -5.40 -7.08
C HIS A 90 17.31 -4.89 -5.69
N ALA A 91 18.03 -5.69 -4.89
CA ALA A 91 18.33 -5.39 -3.50
C ALA A 91 19.00 -4.01 -3.30
N GLU A 92 19.97 -3.66 -4.13
CA GLU A 92 20.68 -2.38 -4.02
C GLU A 92 19.79 -1.19 -4.38
N MET A 93 18.97 -1.34 -5.42
CA MET A 93 18.00 -0.32 -5.82
C MET A 93 16.95 -0.09 -4.73
N VAL A 94 16.41 -1.18 -4.16
CA VAL A 94 15.41 -1.11 -3.08
C VAL A 94 16.02 -0.49 -1.82
N LEU A 95 17.25 -0.88 -1.45
CA LEU A 95 17.96 -0.30 -0.31
C LEU A 95 18.15 1.20 -0.49
N THR A 96 18.63 1.62 -1.67
CA THR A 96 18.86 3.04 -1.99
C THR A 96 17.58 3.86 -1.93
N ALA A 97 16.49 3.33 -2.50
CA ALA A 97 15.18 4.00 -2.47
C ALA A 97 14.67 4.16 -1.04
N LEU A 98 14.66 3.08 -0.27
CA LEU A 98 14.20 3.11 1.13
C LEU A 98 15.06 4.00 2.02
N TRP A 99 16.39 4.02 1.79
CA TRP A 99 17.29 4.90 2.53
C TRP A 99 16.92 6.37 2.37
N ARG A 100 16.59 6.78 1.13
CA ARG A 100 16.13 8.14 0.83
C ARG A 100 14.76 8.44 1.42
N ASP A 101 13.84 7.46 1.39
CA ASP A 101 12.49 7.63 1.94
C ASP A 101 12.53 7.78 3.46
N VAL A 102 13.28 6.93 4.17
CA VAL A 102 13.46 7.03 5.62
C VAL A 102 14.11 8.37 5.99
N ALA A 103 15.10 8.83 5.21
CA ALA A 103 15.68 10.17 5.41
C ALA A 103 14.64 11.27 5.39
N ARG A 104 13.81 11.25 4.36
CA ARG A 104 12.74 12.25 4.17
C ARG A 104 11.75 12.23 5.33
N ASP A 105 11.38 11.03 5.80
CA ASP A 105 10.42 10.88 6.89
C ASP A 105 10.94 11.40 8.24
N VAL A 106 12.26 11.33 8.46
CA VAL A 106 12.91 11.91 9.66
C VAL A 106 13.35 13.36 9.46
N GLY A 107 12.98 14.00 8.34
CA GLY A 107 13.30 15.40 8.05
C GLY A 107 14.77 15.67 7.70
N LEU A 108 15.54 14.64 7.37
CA LEU A 108 16.93 14.77 6.95
C LEU A 108 17.01 14.96 5.42
N SER A 109 17.89 15.85 4.97
CA SER A 109 18.22 15.86 3.55
C SER A 109 19.01 14.59 3.18
N PRO A 110 18.87 14.07 1.95
CA PRO A 110 19.64 12.90 1.53
C PRO A 110 21.16 13.06 1.67
N ALA A 111 21.66 14.28 1.62
CA ALA A 111 23.06 14.62 1.80
C ALA A 111 23.52 14.60 3.27
N ALA A 112 22.58 14.78 4.21
CA ALA A 112 22.84 14.76 5.64
C ALA A 112 22.74 13.35 6.25
N LEU A 113 22.34 12.34 5.44
CA LEU A 113 22.30 10.97 5.90
C LEU A 113 23.74 10.45 6.15
N PRO A 114 23.97 9.77 7.27
CA PRO A 114 25.23 9.11 7.50
C PRO A 114 25.46 8.08 6.37
N ARG A 115 26.68 8.01 5.90
CA ARG A 115 27.05 6.93 4.97
C ARG A 115 26.95 5.61 5.71
N LEU A 116 26.24 4.66 5.11
CA LEU A 116 26.22 3.30 5.62
C LEU A 116 27.66 2.74 5.60
N GLU A 117 28.09 2.23 6.74
CA GLU A 117 29.31 1.42 6.78
C GLU A 117 29.11 0.19 5.89
N ALA A 118 30.17 -0.23 5.18
CA ALA A 118 30.09 -1.36 4.25
C ALA A 118 29.56 -2.65 4.90
N ALA A 119 29.89 -2.86 6.18
CA ALA A 119 29.39 -4.01 6.95
C ALA A 119 27.86 -3.93 7.17
N ALA A 120 27.33 -2.75 7.51
CA ALA A 120 25.89 -2.53 7.72
C ALA A 120 25.13 -2.65 6.40
N GLU A 121 25.65 -2.08 5.32
CA GLU A 121 25.08 -2.19 3.98
C GLU A 121 25.00 -3.67 3.55
N ALA A 122 26.07 -4.43 3.69
CA ALA A 122 26.11 -5.85 3.36
C ALA A 122 25.05 -6.65 4.16
N GLN A 123 24.83 -6.31 5.45
CA GLN A 123 23.83 -6.96 6.28
C GLN A 123 22.40 -6.63 5.82
N LEU A 124 22.11 -5.38 5.48
CA LEU A 124 20.80 -4.95 4.97
C LEU A 124 20.48 -5.61 3.62
N LEU A 125 21.46 -5.66 2.72
CA LEU A 125 21.31 -6.36 1.43
C LEU A 125 21.06 -7.86 1.62
N ARG A 126 21.78 -8.50 2.55
CA ARG A 126 21.58 -9.91 2.90
C ARG A 126 20.19 -10.15 3.48
N LEU A 127 19.73 -9.28 4.38
CA LEU A 127 18.41 -9.34 4.97
C LEU A 127 17.31 -9.29 3.88
N PHE A 128 17.43 -8.36 2.93
CA PHE A 128 16.46 -8.25 1.85
C PHE A 128 16.52 -9.45 0.91
N ARG A 129 17.70 -9.87 0.47
CA ARG A 129 17.86 -11.04 -0.41
C ARG A 129 17.27 -12.33 0.18
N TYR A 130 17.34 -12.47 1.49
CA TYR A 130 16.78 -13.62 2.19
C TYR A 130 15.28 -13.51 2.42
N THR A 131 14.80 -12.36 2.90
CA THR A 131 13.41 -12.19 3.32
C THR A 131 12.45 -11.74 2.22
N ARG A 132 12.97 -11.13 1.17
CA ARG A 132 12.21 -10.45 0.09
C ARG A 132 11.19 -9.42 0.62
N SER A 133 11.35 -8.96 1.85
CA SER A 133 10.41 -8.09 2.53
C SER A 133 10.92 -6.65 2.58
N VAL A 134 10.34 -5.80 1.74
CA VAL A 134 10.56 -4.35 1.75
C VAL A 134 10.24 -3.76 3.13
N ARG A 135 9.16 -4.24 3.78
CA ARG A 135 8.76 -3.79 5.12
C ARG A 135 9.81 -4.12 6.20
N ARG A 136 10.42 -5.31 6.15
CA ARG A 136 11.49 -5.69 7.09
C ARG A 136 12.75 -4.89 6.84
N LEU A 137 13.12 -4.69 5.58
CA LEU A 137 14.26 -3.86 5.22
C LEU A 137 14.09 -2.42 5.71
N ARG A 138 12.93 -1.82 5.48
CA ARG A 138 12.60 -0.47 5.97
C ARG A 138 12.79 -0.35 7.48
N ARG A 139 12.22 -1.28 8.27
CA ARG A 139 12.37 -1.27 9.74
C ARG A 139 13.84 -1.39 10.17
N ALA A 140 14.64 -2.21 9.48
CA ALA A 140 16.07 -2.32 9.77
C ALA A 140 16.79 -1.00 9.46
N ILE A 141 16.47 -0.32 8.38
CA ILE A 141 17.01 0.99 8.03
C ILE A 141 16.63 2.04 9.09
N GLU A 142 15.38 2.09 9.49
CA GLU A 142 14.89 2.99 10.54
C GLU A 142 15.69 2.80 11.85
N THR A 143 15.99 1.55 12.21
CA THR A 143 16.82 1.23 13.38
C THR A 143 18.24 1.75 13.22
N VAL A 144 18.86 1.56 12.05
CA VAL A 144 20.23 2.06 11.78
C VAL A 144 20.28 3.58 11.86
N VAL A 145 19.30 4.27 11.24
CA VAL A 145 19.21 5.73 11.26
C VAL A 145 19.03 6.24 12.70
N ALA A 146 18.16 5.61 13.48
CA ALA A 146 17.92 6.00 14.88
C ALA A 146 19.15 5.82 15.76
N VAL A 147 19.94 4.77 15.56
CA VAL A 147 21.21 4.53 16.28
C VAL A 147 22.27 5.56 15.88
N SER A 148 22.43 5.81 14.58
CA SER A 148 23.37 6.80 14.06
C SER A 148 23.07 8.20 14.56
N ALA A 149 21.79 8.60 14.62
CA ALA A 149 21.37 9.89 15.12
C ALA A 149 21.68 10.08 16.62
N ARG A 150 21.71 9.02 17.42
CA ARG A 150 22.09 9.07 18.84
C ARG A 150 23.60 9.23 19.04
N HIS A 151 24.40 8.80 18.10
CA HIS A 151 25.88 8.85 18.17
C HIS A 151 26.46 10.07 17.42
N ALA A 152 25.63 10.82 16.70
CA ALA A 152 26.06 12.08 16.11
C ALA A 152 26.43 13.06 17.23
N PRO A 153 27.64 13.68 17.24
CA PRO A 153 27.99 14.68 18.22
C PRO A 153 26.98 15.82 18.14
N ARG A 154 26.32 16.14 19.29
CA ARG A 154 25.49 17.33 19.39
C ARG A 154 26.37 18.51 19.02
N ALA A 155 26.04 19.19 17.92
CA ALA A 155 26.65 20.49 17.64
C ALA A 155 26.32 21.39 18.84
N VAL A 156 27.33 21.68 19.63
CA VAL A 156 27.26 22.67 20.71
C VAL A 156 27.29 24.02 20.01
N ASN A 157 26.14 24.71 20.01
CA ASN A 157 26.08 26.13 19.70
C ASN A 157 26.52 26.92 20.90
#